data_3b34ba9897bf5baf1aa8f4b066dc3d8f
#
_entry.id   3b34ba9897bf5baf1aa8f4b066dc3d8f
#
_cell.length_a   1.000
_cell.length_b   1.000
_cell.length_c   1.000
_cell.angle_alpha   90.00
_cell.angle_beta   90.00
_cell.angle_gamma   90.00
#
_symmetry.space_group_name_H-M   'P 1'
#
loop_
_entity.id
_entity.type
_entity.pdbx_description
1 polymer ?
#
loop_
_entity_poly.entity_id
_entity_poly.type
_entity_poly.pdbx_seq_one_letter_code
_entity_poly.pdbx_strand_id
1 'polypeptide(L)'
;MADGPATPADNGESTQTAPAVSILAPYSKRVVIKTILGAPDGGLSLVGQTLVVGGWVKTGREQGKGTFAFLELNDGSCPANLQVIVKAEVAAIGELVATGTCVRVEGELKRTPEGTKQLVEVHVSKVLHVGPCDAGVYPIAKTKLSLEYLRSVMHLRPRTNTIAAVARIRNALAFATHTFFQKHGFLYVHTPIVTTNDCEGAGEMFHVTTLIAETERREKALLENPPPTDADVAAAKDAVTAAGGAVKALKEAKASKEEIKAGVAELTKTKEALAALEARAKMRPGLPRKGEDGKGPVDFGADFFARQAFLTVSGQLQVETYACALSSVYTFGPTFRAENSHTTRHLAEFWMVEPEIAFADLEDDMKCAEDYVRFLCQWLLDNCHDDMRFMTKMFDKTALDRLAHVASSPFARVTYTEAIELLQEAIKKGKKFENAVEWGIDLASEHERYLAETHFKTPVIVYNYPKEIKAFYMRLNDDGKTVAAMDVLVPGVGELIGGSQREERYDVLVKRLEEMDLPRELYEWYLDLRKYGTVPHAGFGLGFERMILFATGIDNIRDAIPFPRYPGHADL
;
A
#
# COMPACT_ATOMS: atom_id res chain seq x y z
N MET A 1 -23.60 45.84 -57.76
CA MET A 1 -23.62 47.18 -57.18
C MET A 1 -23.48 46.99 -55.67
N ALA A 2 -22.45 47.25 -55.35
CA ALA A 2 -21.68 48.14 -54.49
C ALA A 2 -21.38 47.45 -53.12
N ASP A 3 -20.12 47.10 -53.01
CA ASP A 3 -19.41 46.76 -51.79
C ASP A 3 -19.34 47.96 -50.83
N GLY A 4 -19.55 47.69 -49.52
CA GLY A 4 -19.21 48.57 -48.43
C GLY A 4 -18.26 47.87 -47.45
N PRO A 5 -17.16 48.48 -47.00
CA PRO A 5 -16.10 47.81 -46.25
C PRO A 5 -16.52 47.54 -44.80
N ALA A 6 -16.20 46.32 -44.35
CA ALA A 6 -16.32 45.91 -42.95
C ALA A 6 -15.25 46.58 -42.08
N THR A 7 -15.67 47.20 -41.00
CA THR A 7 -14.80 47.70 -39.89
C THR A 7 -14.19 46.54 -39.11
N PRO A 8 -12.92 46.58 -38.69
CA PRO A 8 -12.32 45.52 -37.86
C PRO A 8 -12.86 45.60 -36.43
N ALA A 9 -13.26 44.42 -35.93
CA ALA A 9 -13.64 44.24 -34.54
C ALA A 9 -12.42 44.43 -33.63
N ASP A 10 -12.57 45.29 -32.64
CA ASP A 10 -11.62 45.51 -31.55
C ASP A 10 -11.54 44.27 -30.66
N ASN A 11 -10.48 43.48 -30.81
CA ASN A 11 -10.15 42.35 -29.92
C ASN A 11 -9.55 42.94 -28.64
N GLY A 12 -10.41 43.34 -27.72
CA GLY A 12 -10.02 43.63 -26.34
C GLY A 12 -9.50 42.33 -25.68
N GLU A 13 -8.18 42.17 -25.67
CA GLU A 13 -7.52 41.21 -24.81
C GLU A 13 -7.80 41.56 -23.34
N SER A 14 -8.80 40.92 -22.75
CA SER A 14 -8.94 40.88 -21.31
C SER A 14 -7.77 40.06 -20.75
N THR A 15 -6.73 40.78 -20.30
CA THR A 15 -5.71 40.19 -19.41
C THR A 15 -6.42 39.74 -18.13
N GLN A 16 -6.89 38.51 -18.10
CA GLN A 16 -7.23 37.83 -16.85
C GLN A 16 -5.92 37.69 -16.05
N THR A 17 -5.69 38.65 -15.14
CA THR A 17 -4.70 38.47 -14.08
C THR A 17 -5.06 37.18 -13.34
N ALA A 18 -4.17 36.19 -13.39
CA ALA A 18 -4.31 34.97 -12.62
C ALA A 18 -4.65 35.34 -11.16
N PRO A 19 -5.65 34.73 -10.54
CA PRO A 19 -6.03 35.04 -9.18
C PRO A 19 -4.81 34.92 -8.28
N ALA A 20 -4.51 35.95 -7.50
CA ALA A 20 -3.41 35.94 -6.54
C ALA A 20 -3.57 34.70 -5.67
N VAL A 21 -2.60 33.77 -5.77
CA VAL A 21 -2.62 32.51 -4.99
C VAL A 21 -2.60 32.88 -3.51
N SER A 22 -3.67 32.61 -2.80
CA SER A 22 -3.75 32.86 -1.37
C SER A 22 -2.61 32.12 -0.66
N ILE A 23 -1.77 32.85 0.08
CA ILE A 23 -0.70 32.24 0.90
C ILE A 23 -1.24 31.47 2.10
N LEU A 24 -2.53 31.62 2.42
CA LEU A 24 -3.19 30.94 3.52
C LEU A 24 -3.56 29.52 3.14
N ALA A 25 -3.31 28.59 4.04
CA ALA A 25 -3.84 27.23 3.92
C ALA A 25 -5.38 27.28 3.95
N PRO A 26 -6.09 26.71 2.94
CA PRO A 26 -7.51 26.96 2.73
C PRO A 26 -8.41 26.52 3.89
N TYR A 27 -7.97 25.53 4.69
CA TYR A 27 -8.79 24.93 5.74
C TYR A 27 -8.29 25.17 7.17
N SER A 28 -7.17 25.86 7.38
CA SER A 28 -6.59 26.06 8.72
C SER A 28 -6.29 27.51 9.10
N LYS A 29 -6.60 28.47 8.23
CA LYS A 29 -6.41 29.92 8.43
C LYS A 29 -5.00 30.27 8.95
N ARG A 30 -3.97 29.62 8.41
CA ARG A 30 -2.55 29.84 8.73
C ARG A 30 -1.73 29.82 7.45
N VAL A 31 -0.54 30.40 7.50
CA VAL A 31 0.44 30.27 6.43
C VAL A 31 1.27 29.03 6.66
N VAL A 32 1.43 28.19 5.62
CA VAL A 32 2.25 26.99 5.67
C VAL A 32 3.73 27.38 5.62
N ILE A 33 4.57 26.78 6.46
CA ILE A 33 6.00 27.13 6.55
C ILE A 33 6.70 26.96 5.19
N LYS A 34 6.36 25.93 4.42
CA LYS A 34 6.88 25.73 3.06
C LYS A 34 6.57 26.92 2.13
N THR A 35 5.41 27.56 2.27
CA THR A 35 5.04 28.74 1.47
C THR A 35 5.96 29.94 1.75
N ILE A 36 6.44 30.08 2.98
CA ILE A 36 7.37 31.15 3.37
C ILE A 36 8.80 30.79 2.92
N LEU A 37 9.33 29.66 3.39
CA LEU A 37 10.74 29.31 3.21
C LEU A 37 11.07 28.77 1.81
N GLY A 38 10.10 28.19 1.12
CA GLY A 38 10.22 27.67 -0.24
C GLY A 38 9.88 28.69 -1.33
N ALA A 39 9.55 29.93 -0.98
CA ALA A 39 9.37 30.99 -1.96
C ALA A 39 10.69 31.26 -2.71
N PRO A 40 10.68 31.63 -4.00
CA PRO A 40 11.90 31.86 -4.79
C PRO A 40 12.86 32.88 -4.17
N ASP A 41 12.33 33.84 -3.42
CA ASP A 41 13.07 34.88 -2.69
C ASP A 41 13.32 34.53 -1.21
N GLY A 42 13.03 33.27 -0.78
CA GLY A 42 13.16 32.85 0.60
C GLY A 42 12.23 33.54 1.58
N GLY A 43 11.09 34.06 1.10
CA GLY A 43 10.05 34.76 1.88
C GLY A 43 10.25 36.26 2.05
N LEU A 44 11.22 36.86 1.36
CA LEU A 44 11.50 38.32 1.46
C LEU A 44 10.33 39.18 1.00
N SER A 45 9.55 38.74 0.02
CA SER A 45 8.35 39.45 -0.46
C SER A 45 7.21 39.50 0.56
N LEU A 46 7.27 38.68 1.60
CA LEU A 46 6.28 38.64 2.68
C LEU A 46 6.69 39.47 3.90
N VAL A 47 7.89 40.06 3.89
CA VAL A 47 8.39 40.91 5.01
C VAL A 47 7.46 42.07 5.25
N GLY A 48 7.17 42.37 6.53
CA GLY A 48 6.22 43.41 6.96
C GLY A 48 4.77 42.91 7.07
N GLN A 49 4.46 41.73 6.57
CA GLN A 49 3.12 41.16 6.72
C GLN A 49 2.94 40.50 8.10
N THR A 50 1.76 40.65 8.68
CA THR A 50 1.36 39.90 9.88
C THR A 50 0.79 38.57 9.45
N LEU A 51 1.42 37.47 9.90
CA LEU A 51 1.10 36.11 9.51
C LEU A 51 0.70 35.27 10.74
N VAL A 52 -0.21 34.34 10.53
CA VAL A 52 -0.47 33.27 11.49
C VAL A 52 0.28 32.02 11.05
N VAL A 53 1.19 31.52 11.88
CA VAL A 53 1.91 30.26 11.68
C VAL A 53 1.66 29.31 12.84
N GLY A 54 1.80 28.01 12.60
CA GLY A 54 1.64 26.99 13.63
C GLY A 54 2.47 25.76 13.33
N GLY A 55 2.89 25.05 14.37
CA GLY A 55 3.70 23.83 14.24
C GLY A 55 4.25 23.35 15.58
N TRP A 56 5.19 22.45 15.50
CA TRP A 56 5.87 21.87 16.67
C TRP A 56 7.28 22.40 16.80
N VAL A 57 7.64 22.79 18.03
CA VAL A 57 8.97 23.31 18.38
C VAL A 57 9.99 22.17 18.28
N LYS A 58 10.95 22.32 17.38
CA LYS A 58 12.10 21.40 17.24
C LYS A 58 13.22 21.76 18.21
N THR A 59 13.41 23.06 18.40
CA THR A 59 14.38 23.65 19.31
C THR A 59 13.82 24.95 19.86
N GLY A 60 13.78 25.09 21.18
CA GLY A 60 13.52 26.35 21.84
C GLY A 60 14.72 26.76 22.71
N ARG A 61 15.00 28.05 22.78
CA ARG A 61 16.08 28.64 23.60
C ARG A 61 15.65 29.96 24.17
N GLU A 62 15.75 30.09 25.49
CA GLU A 62 15.61 31.37 26.16
C GLU A 62 16.88 32.22 26.00
N GLN A 63 16.70 33.50 25.81
CA GLN A 63 17.76 34.47 25.65
C GLN A 63 17.49 35.76 26.47
N GLY A 64 18.52 36.62 26.61
CA GLY A 64 18.36 37.88 27.29
C GLY A 64 17.93 37.73 28.76
N LYS A 65 18.41 36.70 29.48
CA LYS A 65 17.97 36.39 30.86
C LYS A 65 16.44 36.18 30.96
N GLY A 66 15.84 35.48 29.99
CA GLY A 66 14.40 35.18 29.96
C GLY A 66 13.52 36.31 29.40
N THR A 67 14.08 37.31 28.72
CA THR A 67 13.27 38.40 28.10
C THR A 67 12.67 38.00 26.76
N PHE A 68 13.24 37.00 26.07
CA PHE A 68 12.68 36.46 24.83
C PHE A 68 13.17 35.04 24.55
N ALA A 69 12.47 34.33 23.67
CA ALA A 69 12.85 33.01 23.19
C ALA A 69 12.96 32.95 21.67
N PHE A 70 13.91 32.15 21.20
CA PHE A 70 13.96 31.66 19.83
C PHE A 70 13.32 30.27 19.77
N LEU A 71 12.37 30.08 18.86
CA LEU A 71 11.75 28.79 18.58
C LEU A 71 12.05 28.42 17.13
N GLU A 72 12.56 27.22 16.89
CA GLU A 72 12.59 26.61 15.57
C GLU A 72 11.30 25.81 15.37
N LEU A 73 10.39 26.34 14.57
CA LEU A 73 9.05 25.80 14.36
C LEU A 73 8.98 25.01 13.06
N ASN A 74 8.40 23.82 13.11
CA ASN A 74 8.16 22.99 11.93
C ASN A 74 6.70 22.50 11.92
N ASP A 75 6.03 22.67 10.78
CA ASP A 75 4.64 22.24 10.59
C ASP A 75 4.50 20.98 9.73
N GLY A 76 5.61 20.31 9.42
CA GLY A 76 5.65 19.09 8.59
C GLY A 76 5.61 19.34 7.08
N SER A 77 5.42 20.57 6.62
CA SER A 77 5.28 20.90 5.19
C SER A 77 6.60 20.86 4.40
N CYS A 78 7.75 21.05 5.09
CA CYS A 78 9.08 20.98 4.51
C CYS A 78 10.12 20.54 5.57
N PRO A 79 11.35 20.16 5.17
CA PRO A 79 12.39 19.77 6.12
C PRO A 79 12.98 20.95 6.90
N ALA A 80 12.81 22.19 6.44
CA ALA A 80 13.31 23.39 7.08
C ALA A 80 12.42 23.83 8.26
N ASN A 81 13.03 24.48 9.26
CA ASN A 81 12.32 25.06 10.39
C ASN A 81 12.25 26.58 10.23
N LEU A 82 11.11 27.20 10.58
CA LEU A 82 10.96 28.64 10.62
C LEU A 82 11.39 29.18 11.98
N GLN A 83 12.22 30.20 12.01
CA GLN A 83 12.59 30.90 13.23
C GLN A 83 11.46 31.82 13.69
N VAL A 84 11.11 31.68 14.97
CA VAL A 84 10.05 32.45 15.61
C VAL A 84 10.58 33.07 16.89
N ILE A 85 10.41 34.36 17.08
CA ILE A 85 10.86 35.09 18.26
C ILE A 85 9.64 35.49 19.09
N VAL A 86 9.64 35.06 20.37
CA VAL A 86 8.57 35.38 21.33
C VAL A 86 9.19 36.16 22.48
N LYS A 87 8.65 37.32 22.79
CA LYS A 87 9.08 38.15 23.93
C LYS A 87 8.29 37.74 25.20
N ALA A 88 8.90 37.87 26.36
CA ALA A 88 8.29 37.55 27.67
C ALA A 88 7.03 38.40 27.97
N GLU A 89 6.90 39.59 27.37
CA GLU A 89 5.70 40.43 27.48
C GLU A 89 4.49 39.88 26.72
N VAL A 90 4.71 38.93 25.76
CA VAL A 90 3.66 38.33 24.92
C VAL A 90 3.15 37.04 25.55
N ALA A 91 4.04 36.23 26.13
CA ALA A 91 3.70 34.93 26.75
C ALA A 91 4.76 34.42 27.73
N ALA A 92 4.38 33.48 28.59
CA ALA A 92 5.31 32.77 29.48
C ALA A 92 6.27 31.89 28.64
N ILE A 93 7.49 32.34 28.46
CA ILE A 93 8.50 31.73 27.58
C ILE A 93 8.79 30.27 27.94
N GLY A 94 8.86 29.97 29.25
CA GLY A 94 9.16 28.59 29.72
C GLY A 94 8.17 27.53 29.25
N GLU A 95 6.94 27.90 28.95
CA GLU A 95 5.91 26.99 28.41
C GLU A 95 6.08 26.68 26.92
N LEU A 96 6.88 27.49 26.20
CA LEU A 96 7.00 27.42 24.75
C LEU A 96 8.25 26.72 24.27
N VAL A 97 9.32 26.73 25.07
CA VAL A 97 10.68 26.34 24.62
C VAL A 97 10.91 24.82 24.57
N ALA A 98 10.05 24.03 25.20
CA ALA A 98 10.24 22.59 25.25
C ALA A 98 10.09 21.96 23.85
N THR A 99 11.02 21.06 23.48
CA THR A 99 10.95 20.28 22.25
C THR A 99 9.65 19.47 22.22
N GLY A 100 8.91 19.53 21.12
CA GLY A 100 7.63 18.87 20.96
C GLY A 100 6.42 19.72 21.33
N THR A 101 6.60 20.87 22.00
CA THR A 101 5.51 21.84 22.24
C THR A 101 4.89 22.27 20.91
N CYS A 102 3.56 22.24 20.84
CA CYS A 102 2.82 22.76 19.69
C CYS A 102 2.49 24.23 19.95
N VAL A 103 2.75 25.12 18.99
CA VAL A 103 2.37 26.52 19.10
C VAL A 103 1.66 26.98 17.85
N ARG A 104 0.67 27.88 18.01
CA ARG A 104 0.09 28.68 16.94
C ARG A 104 0.21 30.13 17.34
N VAL A 105 0.88 30.91 16.50
CA VAL A 105 1.24 32.29 16.82
C VAL A 105 0.88 33.22 15.66
N GLU A 106 0.58 34.46 16.00
CA GLU A 106 0.43 35.58 15.08
C GLU A 106 1.59 36.54 15.29
N GLY A 107 2.21 37.02 14.21
CA GLY A 107 3.34 37.89 14.28
C GLY A 107 3.74 38.46 12.93
N GLU A 108 4.57 39.51 12.98
CA GLU A 108 5.13 40.16 11.79
C GLU A 108 6.32 39.38 11.26
N LEU A 109 6.35 39.09 9.95
CA LEU A 109 7.51 38.49 9.30
C LEU A 109 8.56 39.58 9.08
N LYS A 110 9.77 39.35 9.60
CA LYS A 110 10.89 40.30 9.50
C LYS A 110 12.08 39.67 8.81
N ARG A 111 12.91 40.54 8.21
CA ARG A 111 14.21 40.14 7.71
C ARG A 111 15.14 39.84 8.88
N THR A 112 15.87 38.73 8.79
CA THR A 112 16.90 38.38 9.79
C THR A 112 18.15 39.25 9.60
N PRO A 113 19.00 39.38 10.64
CA PRO A 113 20.31 40.01 10.52
C PRO A 113 21.19 39.31 9.46
N GLU A 114 22.10 40.08 8.85
CA GLU A 114 23.05 39.54 7.89
C GLU A 114 23.90 38.42 8.50
N GLY A 115 24.21 37.40 7.69
CA GLY A 115 25.01 36.22 8.14
C GLY A 115 24.22 35.11 8.83
N THR A 116 22.91 35.24 8.96
CA THR A 116 22.04 34.14 9.46
C THR A 116 21.68 33.16 8.37
N LYS A 117 21.35 31.90 8.76
CA LYS A 117 20.97 30.85 7.80
C LYS A 117 19.65 31.09 7.09
N GLN A 118 18.72 31.78 7.76
CA GLN A 118 17.40 32.11 7.22
C GLN A 118 17.37 33.58 6.86
N LEU A 119 16.57 33.92 5.85
CA LEU A 119 16.40 35.32 5.41
C LEU A 119 15.30 36.03 6.19
N VAL A 120 14.37 35.25 6.77
CA VAL A 120 13.18 35.80 7.45
C VAL A 120 12.91 35.06 8.76
N GLU A 121 12.25 35.74 9.70
CA GLU A 121 11.82 35.23 11.00
C GLU A 121 10.51 35.90 11.42
N VAL A 122 9.70 35.22 12.26
CA VAL A 122 8.42 35.77 12.76
C VAL A 122 8.64 36.38 14.13
N HIS A 123 8.32 37.67 14.29
CA HIS A 123 8.25 38.34 15.57
C HIS A 123 6.82 38.27 16.10
N VAL A 124 6.59 37.51 17.14
CA VAL A 124 5.25 37.21 17.66
C VAL A 124 4.66 38.40 18.39
N SER A 125 3.44 38.77 17.98
CA SER A 125 2.61 39.74 18.67
C SER A 125 1.55 39.11 19.56
N LYS A 126 1.12 37.85 19.22
CA LYS A 126 0.11 37.10 19.95
C LYS A 126 0.31 35.60 19.88
N VAL A 127 0.22 34.94 21.02
CA VAL A 127 0.13 33.46 21.07
C VAL A 127 -1.33 33.05 21.04
N LEU A 128 -1.72 32.26 20.04
CA LEU A 128 -3.11 31.86 19.80
C LEU A 128 -3.43 30.49 20.41
N HIS A 129 -2.40 29.60 20.50
CA HIS A 129 -2.54 28.28 21.07
C HIS A 129 -1.17 27.75 21.55
N VAL A 130 -1.20 27.03 22.66
CA VAL A 130 -0.06 26.25 23.19
C VAL A 130 -0.57 24.84 23.52
N GLY A 131 0.06 23.84 22.94
CA GLY A 131 -0.06 22.44 23.35
C GLY A 131 1.24 22.06 24.05
N PRO A 132 1.29 22.06 25.39
CA PRO A 132 2.54 21.86 26.14
C PRO A 132 3.10 20.46 25.95
N CYS A 133 4.42 20.35 26.06
CA CYS A 133 5.13 19.08 26.00
C CYS A 133 6.12 18.99 27.16
N ASP A 134 6.07 17.92 27.93
CA ASP A 134 7.08 17.62 28.94
C ASP A 134 8.30 16.99 28.24
N ALA A 135 9.37 17.76 28.10
CA ALA A 135 10.61 17.32 27.47
C ALA A 135 11.31 16.18 28.22
N GLY A 136 11.00 15.98 29.51
CA GLY A 136 11.58 14.91 30.33
C GLY A 136 11.08 13.51 29.97
N VAL A 137 9.87 13.40 29.41
CA VAL A 137 9.24 12.14 29.02
C VAL A 137 8.97 12.05 27.51
N TYR A 138 9.23 13.10 26.74
CA TYR A 138 8.98 13.11 25.30
C TYR A 138 9.95 12.19 24.55
N PRO A 139 9.44 11.14 23.84
CA PRO A 139 10.31 10.13 23.24
C PRO A 139 11.18 10.65 22.08
N ILE A 140 10.73 11.71 21.39
CA ILE A 140 11.49 12.33 20.29
C ILE A 140 12.41 13.40 20.82
N ALA A 141 13.45 12.97 21.53
CA ALA A 141 14.45 13.88 22.11
C ALA A 141 15.29 14.57 21.02
N LYS A 142 15.97 15.67 21.40
CA LYS A 142 16.88 16.44 20.53
C LYS A 142 18.23 15.73 20.31
N THR A 143 18.23 14.41 20.18
CA THR A 143 19.40 13.59 19.91
C THR A 143 19.25 12.88 18.57
N LYS A 144 20.34 12.30 18.05
CA LYS A 144 20.27 11.45 16.87
C LYS A 144 19.58 10.13 17.25
N LEU A 145 18.32 9.97 16.88
CA LEU A 145 17.55 8.76 17.11
C LEU A 145 17.76 7.80 15.93
N SER A 146 17.90 6.51 16.21
CA SER A 146 17.95 5.49 15.16
C SER A 146 16.56 5.25 14.59
N LEU A 147 16.47 4.82 13.32
CA LEU A 147 15.20 4.43 12.69
C LEU A 147 14.57 3.25 13.42
N GLU A 148 15.39 2.34 13.96
CA GLU A 148 14.91 1.22 14.76
C GLU A 148 14.19 1.68 16.04
N TYR A 149 14.77 2.61 16.78
CA TYR A 149 14.10 3.22 17.93
C TYR A 149 12.79 3.93 17.50
N LEU A 150 12.79 4.64 16.38
CA LEU A 150 11.60 5.33 15.90
C LEU A 150 10.45 4.37 15.56
N ARG A 151 10.74 3.12 15.22
CA ARG A 151 9.71 2.09 15.05
C ARG A 151 9.01 1.69 16.35
N SER A 152 9.67 1.85 17.52
CA SER A 152 9.03 1.60 18.82
C SER A 152 8.09 2.73 19.26
N VAL A 153 8.19 3.93 18.66
CA VAL A 153 7.33 5.10 18.90
C VAL A 153 6.62 5.55 17.62
N MET A 154 6.00 4.62 16.94
CA MET A 154 5.47 4.76 15.59
C MET A 154 4.51 5.94 15.42
N HIS A 155 3.63 6.19 16.40
CA HIS A 155 2.68 7.30 16.42
C HIS A 155 3.34 8.70 16.52
N LEU A 156 4.58 8.78 16.97
CA LEU A 156 5.33 10.04 17.09
C LEU A 156 6.44 10.17 16.03
N ARG A 157 6.88 9.08 15.41
CA ARG A 157 8.00 9.13 14.44
C ARG A 157 7.81 10.10 13.28
N PRO A 158 6.57 10.41 12.79
CA PRO A 158 6.36 11.43 11.75
C PRO A 158 6.79 12.83 12.16
N ARG A 159 6.96 13.10 13.45
CA ARG A 159 7.50 14.38 13.92
C ARG A 159 9.00 14.54 13.67
N THR A 160 9.71 13.49 13.24
CA THR A 160 11.11 13.57 12.82
C THR A 160 11.23 14.04 11.37
N ASN A 161 12.31 14.75 11.05
CA ASN A 161 12.51 15.24 9.68
C ASN A 161 12.67 14.10 8.67
N THR A 162 13.31 12.99 9.08
CA THR A 162 13.52 11.82 8.22
C THR A 162 12.19 11.18 7.79
N ILE A 163 11.38 10.79 8.76
CA ILE A 163 10.10 10.12 8.46
C ILE A 163 9.13 11.08 7.75
N ALA A 164 9.14 12.38 8.12
CA ALA A 164 8.36 13.39 7.42
C ALA A 164 8.80 13.57 5.95
N ALA A 165 10.11 13.56 5.66
CA ALA A 165 10.62 13.63 4.29
C ALA A 165 10.21 12.39 3.48
N VAL A 166 10.36 11.18 4.05
CA VAL A 166 9.90 9.94 3.42
C VAL A 166 8.39 10.00 3.11
N ALA A 167 7.58 10.48 4.06
CA ALA A 167 6.14 10.59 3.85
C ALA A 167 5.77 11.57 2.71
N ARG A 168 6.48 12.70 2.58
CA ARG A 168 6.28 13.65 1.48
C ARG A 168 6.75 13.08 0.15
N ILE A 169 7.89 12.39 0.12
CA ILE A 169 8.39 11.69 -1.09
C ILE A 169 7.40 10.60 -1.51
N ARG A 170 6.90 9.79 -0.57
CA ARG A 170 5.88 8.77 -0.82
C ARG A 170 4.61 9.39 -1.42
N ASN A 171 4.11 10.48 -0.83
CA ASN A 171 2.95 11.22 -1.36
C ASN A 171 3.21 11.72 -2.79
N ALA A 172 4.38 12.30 -3.06
CA ALA A 172 4.73 12.80 -4.38
C ALA A 172 4.81 11.69 -5.43
N LEU A 173 5.40 10.54 -5.09
CA LEU A 173 5.46 9.36 -5.95
C LEU A 173 4.06 8.78 -6.23
N ALA A 174 3.17 8.73 -5.24
CA ALA A 174 1.80 8.26 -5.45
C ALA A 174 1.04 9.17 -6.42
N PHE A 175 1.17 10.49 -6.26
CA PHE A 175 0.58 11.45 -7.18
C PHE A 175 1.20 11.38 -8.59
N ALA A 176 2.52 11.21 -8.68
CA ALA A 176 3.23 10.99 -9.94
C ALA A 176 2.74 9.73 -10.67
N THR A 177 2.54 8.63 -9.95
CA THR A 177 1.98 7.39 -10.47
C THR A 177 0.65 7.62 -11.19
N HIS A 178 -0.32 8.20 -10.48
CA HIS A 178 -1.61 8.53 -11.10
C HIS A 178 -1.46 9.51 -12.27
N THR A 179 -0.55 10.49 -12.17
CA THR A 179 -0.31 11.46 -13.24
C THR A 179 0.25 10.78 -14.49
N PHE A 180 1.21 9.87 -14.34
CA PHE A 180 1.80 9.13 -15.47
C PHE A 180 0.73 8.34 -16.20
N PHE A 181 0.04 7.44 -15.52
CA PHE A 181 -0.93 6.56 -16.14
C PHE A 181 -2.11 7.32 -16.75
N GLN A 182 -2.65 8.34 -16.05
CA GLN A 182 -3.74 9.17 -16.58
C GLN A 182 -3.32 9.94 -17.86
N LYS A 183 -2.10 10.49 -17.89
CA LYS A 183 -1.58 11.18 -19.09
C LYS A 183 -1.41 10.24 -20.29
N HIS A 184 -1.15 8.96 -20.05
CA HIS A 184 -1.00 7.94 -21.10
C HIS A 184 -2.30 7.20 -21.42
N GLY A 185 -3.45 7.66 -20.89
CA GLY A 185 -4.77 7.13 -21.23
C GLY A 185 -5.15 5.86 -20.48
N PHE A 186 -4.44 5.48 -19.43
CA PHE A 186 -4.80 4.33 -18.60
C PHE A 186 -5.97 4.65 -17.68
N LEU A 187 -6.88 3.70 -17.54
CA LEU A 187 -7.98 3.77 -16.59
C LEU A 187 -7.58 3.15 -15.24
N TYR A 188 -7.80 3.87 -14.14
CA TYR A 188 -7.58 3.35 -12.78
C TYR A 188 -8.72 2.43 -12.37
N VAL A 189 -8.39 1.18 -12.02
CA VAL A 189 -9.35 0.14 -11.61
C VAL A 189 -9.07 -0.26 -10.17
N HIS A 190 -10.11 -0.33 -9.34
CA HIS A 190 -10.03 -0.86 -7.99
C HIS A 190 -10.20 -2.37 -8.01
N THR A 191 -9.13 -3.10 -7.75
CA THR A 191 -9.17 -4.55 -7.59
C THR A 191 -9.51 -4.93 -6.14
N PRO A 192 -10.12 -6.12 -5.90
CA PRO A 192 -10.52 -6.51 -4.56
C PRO A 192 -9.30 -6.85 -3.68
N ILE A 193 -9.36 -6.45 -2.42
CA ILE A 193 -8.37 -6.82 -1.39
C ILE A 193 -8.63 -8.25 -0.88
N VAL A 194 -9.91 -8.64 -0.77
CA VAL A 194 -10.31 -10.00 -0.40
C VAL A 194 -10.58 -10.80 -1.66
N THR A 195 -9.93 -11.94 -1.81
CA THR A 195 -10.00 -12.81 -3.00
C THR A 195 -10.15 -14.27 -2.61
N THR A 196 -10.57 -15.10 -3.55
CA THR A 196 -10.62 -16.56 -3.40
C THR A 196 -9.53 -17.27 -4.19
N ASN A 197 -8.70 -16.52 -4.93
CA ASN A 197 -7.68 -17.03 -5.82
C ASN A 197 -6.28 -16.60 -5.38
N ASP A 198 -5.33 -17.49 -5.51
CA ASP A 198 -3.90 -17.17 -5.40
C ASP A 198 -3.36 -16.80 -6.79
N CYS A 199 -2.98 -15.53 -6.96
CA CYS A 199 -2.43 -15.05 -8.22
C CYS A 199 -1.07 -15.69 -8.55
N GLU A 200 -0.23 -15.89 -7.55
CA GLU A 200 1.14 -16.37 -7.74
C GLU A 200 1.27 -17.89 -7.56
N GLY A 201 0.25 -18.56 -6.98
CA GLY A 201 0.28 -19.99 -6.69
C GLY A 201 1.25 -20.39 -5.57
N ALA A 202 1.75 -19.41 -4.81
CA ALA A 202 2.79 -19.63 -3.79
C ALA A 202 2.26 -20.08 -2.43
N GLY A 203 0.95 -20.05 -2.19
CA GLY A 203 0.30 -20.52 -0.96
C GLY A 203 0.51 -19.66 0.29
N GLU A 204 1.22 -18.53 0.20
CA GLU A 204 1.55 -17.67 1.34
C GLU A 204 0.57 -16.51 1.52
N MET A 205 -0.73 -16.85 1.64
CA MET A 205 -1.80 -15.88 1.81
C MET A 205 -2.34 -15.84 3.24
N PHE A 206 -2.70 -14.65 3.71
CA PHE A 206 -3.47 -14.49 4.95
C PHE A 206 -4.92 -14.90 4.73
N HIS A 207 -5.47 -15.76 5.59
CA HIS A 207 -6.87 -16.13 5.57
C HIS A 207 -7.76 -15.01 6.14
N VAL A 208 -8.89 -14.77 5.48
CA VAL A 208 -9.96 -13.89 5.95
C VAL A 208 -11.15 -14.77 6.36
N THR A 209 -11.44 -14.85 7.65
CA THR A 209 -12.47 -15.75 8.19
C THR A 209 -13.16 -15.17 9.42
N THR A 210 -14.45 -15.45 9.58
CA THR A 210 -15.23 -15.16 10.79
C THR A 210 -15.37 -16.38 11.70
N LEU A 211 -14.95 -17.57 11.24
CA LEU A 211 -15.15 -18.84 11.94
C LEU A 211 -14.49 -18.89 13.32
N ILE A 212 -13.38 -18.18 13.53
CA ILE A 212 -12.68 -18.19 14.82
C ILE A 212 -13.57 -17.53 15.89
N ALA A 213 -14.02 -16.29 15.65
CA ALA A 213 -14.88 -15.58 16.58
C ALA A 213 -16.25 -16.26 16.77
N GLU A 214 -16.77 -16.89 15.74
CA GLU A 214 -18.02 -17.68 15.83
C GLU A 214 -17.82 -18.95 16.66
N THR A 215 -16.67 -19.60 16.52
CA THR A 215 -16.30 -20.78 17.31
C THR A 215 -16.18 -20.42 18.80
N GLU A 216 -15.47 -19.33 19.12
CA GLU A 216 -15.34 -18.86 20.51
C GLU A 216 -16.70 -18.57 21.15
N ARG A 217 -17.60 -17.89 20.43
CA ARG A 217 -18.97 -17.64 20.90
C ARG A 217 -19.76 -18.91 21.11
N ARG A 218 -19.63 -19.89 20.19
CA ARG A 218 -20.28 -21.20 20.28
C ARG A 218 -19.75 -22.01 21.44
N GLU A 219 -18.44 -22.06 21.64
CA GLU A 219 -17.81 -22.77 22.75
C GLU A 219 -18.25 -22.19 24.10
N LYS A 220 -18.30 -20.86 24.22
CA LYS A 220 -18.85 -20.20 25.42
C LYS A 220 -20.30 -20.58 25.66
N ALA A 221 -21.13 -20.57 24.62
CA ALA A 221 -22.55 -20.97 24.74
C ALA A 221 -22.70 -22.45 25.12
N LEU A 222 -21.81 -23.33 24.64
CA LEU A 222 -21.79 -24.75 25.01
C LEU A 222 -21.36 -25.00 26.46
N LEU A 223 -20.47 -24.15 27.00
CA LEU A 223 -20.10 -24.20 28.43
C LEU A 223 -21.23 -23.74 29.33
N GLU A 224 -21.95 -22.67 28.94
CA GLU A 224 -23.12 -22.13 29.71
C GLU A 224 -24.33 -23.06 29.62
N ASN A 225 -24.52 -23.74 28.47
CA ASN A 225 -25.65 -24.61 28.18
C ASN A 225 -25.20 -25.84 27.36
N PRO A 226 -24.75 -26.91 28.01
CA PRO A 226 -24.24 -28.10 27.36
C PRO A 226 -25.21 -28.71 26.34
N PRO A 227 -24.72 -29.42 25.32
CA PRO A 227 -25.58 -30.12 24.35
C PRO A 227 -26.53 -31.09 25.05
N PRO A 228 -27.77 -31.21 24.56
CA PRO A 228 -28.71 -32.20 25.11
C PRO A 228 -28.16 -33.60 24.90
N THR A 229 -28.50 -34.48 25.82
CA THR A 229 -28.16 -35.89 25.76
C THR A 229 -29.03 -36.66 24.73
N ASP A 230 -28.59 -37.83 24.30
CA ASP A 230 -29.41 -38.67 23.43
C ASP A 230 -30.77 -39.00 24.08
N ALA A 231 -30.82 -39.12 25.40
CA ALA A 231 -32.05 -39.32 26.14
C ALA A 231 -33.01 -38.14 26.03
N ASP A 232 -32.50 -36.89 26.07
CA ASP A 232 -33.34 -35.67 25.94
C ASP A 232 -33.93 -35.61 24.51
N VAL A 233 -33.14 -35.96 23.50
CA VAL A 233 -33.60 -35.99 22.10
C VAL A 233 -34.64 -37.12 21.90
N ALA A 234 -34.44 -38.28 22.51
CA ALA A 234 -35.40 -39.38 22.47
C ALA A 234 -36.73 -38.99 23.12
N ALA A 235 -36.70 -38.37 24.32
CA ALA A 235 -37.90 -37.89 25.02
C ALA A 235 -38.66 -36.83 24.17
N ALA A 236 -37.96 -35.93 23.47
CA ALA A 236 -38.59 -34.95 22.59
C ALA A 236 -39.25 -35.62 21.35
N LYS A 237 -38.65 -36.69 20.79
CA LYS A 237 -39.26 -37.50 19.71
C LYS A 237 -40.52 -38.18 20.17
N ASP A 238 -40.54 -38.75 21.39
CA ASP A 238 -41.71 -39.39 22.00
C ASP A 238 -42.81 -38.34 22.20
N ALA A 239 -42.47 -37.13 22.64
CA ALA A 239 -43.44 -36.00 22.79
C ALA A 239 -44.09 -35.62 21.43
N VAL A 240 -43.30 -35.56 20.34
CA VAL A 240 -43.86 -35.31 18.98
C VAL A 240 -44.80 -36.46 18.58
N THR A 241 -44.41 -37.70 18.84
CA THR A 241 -45.23 -38.88 18.55
C THR A 241 -46.54 -38.85 19.31
N ALA A 242 -46.51 -38.54 20.59
CA ALA A 242 -47.70 -38.41 21.45
C ALA A 242 -48.61 -37.27 20.97
N ALA A 243 -48.06 -36.07 20.67
CA ALA A 243 -48.83 -34.94 20.11
C ALA A 243 -49.49 -35.28 18.77
N GLY A 244 -48.75 -36.01 17.90
CA GLY A 244 -49.29 -36.54 16.63
C GLY A 244 -50.47 -37.50 16.83
N GLY A 245 -50.34 -38.42 17.81
CA GLY A 245 -51.38 -39.34 18.22
C GLY A 245 -52.63 -38.63 18.76
N ALA A 246 -52.44 -37.62 19.56
CA ALA A 246 -53.54 -36.78 20.09
C ALA A 246 -54.32 -36.07 18.98
N VAL A 247 -53.63 -35.50 18.00
CA VAL A 247 -54.27 -34.87 16.82
C VAL A 247 -55.05 -35.89 16.00
N LYS A 248 -54.53 -37.10 15.86
CA LYS A 248 -55.21 -38.21 15.13
C LYS A 248 -56.47 -38.60 15.88
N ALA A 249 -56.40 -38.78 17.19
CA ALA A 249 -57.56 -39.13 18.04
C ALA A 249 -58.64 -38.05 18.00
N LEU A 250 -58.29 -36.74 18.06
CA LEU A 250 -59.25 -35.65 17.91
C LEU A 250 -59.97 -35.66 16.55
N LYS A 251 -59.25 -35.99 15.48
CA LYS A 251 -59.85 -36.14 14.13
C LYS A 251 -60.80 -37.35 14.03
N GLU A 252 -60.42 -38.48 14.59
CA GLU A 252 -61.22 -39.71 14.63
C GLU A 252 -62.50 -39.52 15.49
N ALA A 253 -62.37 -38.78 16.62
CA ALA A 253 -63.48 -38.41 17.47
C ALA A 253 -64.39 -37.32 16.90
N LYS A 254 -64.08 -36.76 15.70
CA LYS A 254 -64.80 -35.64 15.09
C LYS A 254 -64.95 -34.41 16.01
N ALA A 255 -63.87 -34.10 16.80
CA ALA A 255 -63.84 -32.94 17.70
C ALA A 255 -64.02 -31.62 16.94
N SER A 256 -64.27 -30.54 17.67
CA SER A 256 -64.47 -29.20 17.08
C SER A 256 -63.26 -28.74 16.26
N LYS A 257 -63.48 -27.84 15.29
CA LYS A 257 -62.36 -27.26 14.50
C LYS A 257 -61.36 -26.53 15.38
N GLU A 258 -61.81 -25.90 16.46
CA GLU A 258 -60.97 -25.19 17.43
C GLU A 258 -60.06 -26.17 18.19
N GLU A 259 -60.59 -27.30 18.66
CA GLU A 259 -59.80 -28.33 19.35
C GLU A 259 -58.78 -28.99 18.44
N ILE A 260 -59.16 -29.31 17.19
CA ILE A 260 -58.22 -29.85 16.21
C ILE A 260 -57.13 -28.82 15.88
N LYS A 261 -57.47 -27.51 15.78
CA LYS A 261 -56.53 -26.43 15.51
C LYS A 261 -55.55 -26.25 16.69
N ALA A 262 -56.02 -26.31 17.92
CA ALA A 262 -55.19 -26.27 19.12
C ALA A 262 -54.22 -27.48 19.17
N GLY A 263 -54.68 -28.70 18.86
CA GLY A 263 -53.85 -29.87 18.82
C GLY A 263 -52.75 -29.80 17.72
N VAL A 264 -53.09 -29.25 16.54
CA VAL A 264 -52.10 -29.03 15.48
C VAL A 264 -51.07 -27.97 15.89
N ALA A 265 -51.48 -26.91 16.58
CA ALA A 265 -50.54 -25.89 17.08
C ALA A 265 -49.55 -26.48 18.10
N GLU A 266 -50.03 -27.34 19.02
CA GLU A 266 -49.15 -28.03 19.96
C GLU A 266 -48.21 -29.02 19.27
N LEU A 267 -48.67 -29.77 18.27
CA LEU A 267 -47.81 -30.63 17.45
C LEU A 267 -46.75 -29.83 16.71
N THR A 268 -47.10 -28.65 16.21
CA THR A 268 -46.11 -27.78 15.54
C THR A 268 -45.05 -27.30 16.51
N LYS A 269 -45.47 -26.82 17.69
CA LYS A 269 -44.57 -26.38 18.76
C LYS A 269 -43.62 -27.48 19.23
N THR A 270 -44.11 -28.72 19.41
CA THR A 270 -43.29 -29.86 19.82
C THR A 270 -42.30 -30.26 18.71
N LYS A 271 -42.67 -30.16 17.44
CA LYS A 271 -41.76 -30.37 16.30
C LYS A 271 -40.66 -29.33 16.22
N GLU A 272 -41.00 -28.05 16.42
CA GLU A 272 -40.03 -26.96 16.48
C GLU A 272 -39.04 -27.15 17.64
N ALA A 273 -39.54 -27.53 18.82
CA ALA A 273 -38.73 -27.85 19.97
C ALA A 273 -37.78 -29.03 19.74
N LEU A 274 -38.26 -30.11 19.10
CA LEU A 274 -37.40 -31.24 18.70
C LEU A 274 -36.34 -30.81 17.73
N ALA A 275 -36.68 -30.06 16.67
CA ALA A 275 -35.74 -29.58 15.69
C ALA A 275 -34.63 -28.70 16.34
N ALA A 276 -34.99 -27.83 17.26
CA ALA A 276 -34.06 -27.01 18.04
C ALA A 276 -33.13 -27.87 18.92
N LEU A 277 -33.68 -28.91 19.57
CA LEU A 277 -32.89 -29.84 20.38
C LEU A 277 -31.92 -30.68 19.52
N GLU A 278 -32.38 -31.21 18.40
CA GLU A 278 -31.53 -31.97 17.48
C GLU A 278 -30.41 -31.08 16.88
N ALA A 279 -30.70 -29.83 16.56
CA ALA A 279 -29.70 -28.86 16.11
C ALA A 279 -28.62 -28.62 17.20
N ARG A 280 -29.04 -28.44 18.45
CA ARG A 280 -28.12 -28.28 19.59
C ARG A 280 -27.31 -29.55 19.87
N ALA A 281 -27.91 -30.74 19.76
CA ALA A 281 -27.24 -32.03 19.96
C ALA A 281 -26.10 -32.27 18.95
N LYS A 282 -26.16 -31.60 17.78
CA LYS A 282 -25.12 -31.64 16.75
C LYS A 282 -23.99 -30.63 16.97
N MET A 283 -24.18 -29.68 17.88
CA MET A 283 -23.14 -28.67 18.14
C MET A 283 -21.90 -29.33 18.76
N ARG A 284 -20.74 -28.96 18.23
CA ARG A 284 -19.43 -29.46 18.69
C ARG A 284 -18.52 -28.27 18.97
N PRO A 285 -17.60 -28.36 19.95
CA PRO A 285 -16.54 -27.39 20.13
C PRO A 285 -15.58 -27.42 18.92
N GLY A 286 -14.80 -26.37 18.75
CA GLY A 286 -13.84 -26.21 17.67
C GLY A 286 -14.43 -25.70 16.36
N LEU A 287 -13.57 -25.53 15.35
CA LEU A 287 -13.98 -25.07 14.03
C LEU A 287 -14.97 -26.03 13.35
N PRO A 288 -15.94 -25.54 12.58
CA PRO A 288 -16.82 -26.39 11.79
C PRO A 288 -15.99 -27.23 10.79
N ARG A 289 -16.30 -28.52 10.69
CA ARG A 289 -15.59 -29.45 9.82
C ARG A 289 -16.57 -30.24 8.95
N LYS A 290 -16.13 -30.58 7.74
CA LYS A 290 -16.89 -31.45 6.82
C LYS A 290 -16.92 -32.90 7.35
N GLY A 291 -17.95 -33.64 6.95
CA GLY A 291 -18.16 -35.03 7.37
C GLY A 291 -19.01 -35.15 8.64
N GLU A 292 -19.79 -36.24 8.72
CA GLU A 292 -20.70 -36.50 9.84
C GLU A 292 -19.98 -36.74 11.17
N ASP A 293 -18.75 -37.23 11.11
CA ASP A 293 -17.89 -37.50 12.27
C ASP A 293 -17.11 -36.24 12.75
N GLY A 294 -17.18 -35.10 12.02
CA GLY A 294 -16.50 -33.85 12.35
C GLY A 294 -14.97 -33.92 12.25
N LYS A 295 -14.40 -34.92 11.55
CA LYS A 295 -12.94 -35.12 11.39
C LYS A 295 -12.41 -34.62 10.04
N GLY A 296 -13.28 -34.23 9.12
CA GLY A 296 -12.92 -33.72 7.83
C GLY A 296 -12.21 -32.34 7.90
N PRO A 297 -11.82 -31.77 6.76
CA PRO A 297 -11.25 -30.44 6.69
C PRO A 297 -12.22 -29.37 7.21
N VAL A 298 -11.70 -28.17 7.52
CA VAL A 298 -12.53 -27.03 7.95
C VAL A 298 -13.63 -26.77 6.91
N ASP A 299 -14.85 -26.61 7.37
CA ASP A 299 -15.99 -26.29 6.50
C ASP A 299 -16.15 -24.79 6.33
N PHE A 300 -15.49 -24.24 5.32
CA PHE A 300 -15.61 -22.84 4.94
C PHE A 300 -16.98 -22.50 4.31
N GLY A 301 -17.84 -23.50 4.02
CA GLY A 301 -19.22 -23.26 3.63
C GLY A 301 -20.05 -22.57 4.71
N ALA A 302 -19.62 -22.69 5.98
CA ALA A 302 -20.20 -22.01 7.13
C ALA A 302 -19.60 -20.61 7.38
N ASP A 303 -18.55 -20.20 6.66
CA ASP A 303 -17.89 -18.92 6.80
C ASP A 303 -18.65 -17.78 6.08
N PHE A 304 -18.27 -16.53 6.36
CA PHE A 304 -18.93 -15.33 5.82
C PHE A 304 -19.10 -15.34 4.31
N PHE A 305 -18.06 -15.73 3.57
CA PHE A 305 -18.08 -15.82 2.11
C PHE A 305 -18.53 -17.18 1.56
N ALA A 306 -18.96 -18.09 2.42
CA ALA A 306 -19.33 -19.48 2.09
C ALA A 306 -18.22 -20.25 1.32
N ARG A 307 -16.99 -19.79 1.38
CA ARG A 307 -15.79 -20.39 0.81
C ARG A 307 -14.54 -19.82 1.46
N GLN A 308 -13.41 -20.46 1.24
CA GLN A 308 -12.12 -19.96 1.68
C GLN A 308 -11.80 -18.63 1.00
N ALA A 309 -11.42 -17.63 1.79
CA ALA A 309 -11.07 -16.29 1.32
C ALA A 309 -9.75 -15.82 1.93
N PHE A 310 -9.05 -14.95 1.21
CA PHE A 310 -7.71 -14.52 1.54
C PHE A 310 -7.53 -13.03 1.31
N LEU A 311 -6.51 -12.42 1.91
CA LEU A 311 -5.99 -11.13 1.46
C LEU A 311 -5.15 -11.36 0.19
N THR A 312 -5.35 -10.50 -0.80
CA THR A 312 -4.72 -10.64 -2.11
C THR A 312 -3.20 -10.46 -2.07
N VAL A 313 -2.47 -11.24 -2.83
CA VAL A 313 -1.01 -11.07 -3.06
C VAL A 313 -0.73 -10.14 -4.24
N SER A 314 -1.71 -9.92 -5.15
CA SER A 314 -1.64 -9.07 -6.34
C SER A 314 -3.03 -8.80 -6.88
N GLY A 315 -3.25 -7.64 -7.48
CA GLY A 315 -4.49 -7.30 -8.20
C GLY A 315 -4.46 -7.70 -9.67
N GLN A 316 -3.38 -8.34 -10.14
CA GLN A 316 -3.12 -8.60 -11.56
C GLN A 316 -4.25 -9.36 -12.26
N LEU A 317 -4.62 -10.55 -11.75
CA LEU A 317 -5.61 -11.39 -12.46
C LEU A 317 -6.96 -10.68 -12.64
N GLN A 318 -7.36 -9.87 -11.65
CA GLN A 318 -8.60 -9.10 -11.72
C GLN A 318 -8.47 -7.91 -12.67
N VAL A 319 -7.32 -7.22 -12.68
CA VAL A 319 -7.13 -6.08 -13.59
C VAL A 319 -7.04 -6.52 -15.06
N GLU A 320 -6.51 -7.73 -15.34
CA GLU A 320 -6.53 -8.32 -16.67
C GLU A 320 -7.94 -8.44 -17.25
N THR A 321 -8.97 -8.69 -16.42
CA THR A 321 -10.36 -8.75 -16.89
C THR A 321 -10.82 -7.41 -17.47
N TYR A 322 -10.35 -6.31 -16.90
CA TYR A 322 -10.63 -4.96 -17.37
C TYR A 322 -9.74 -4.58 -18.56
N ALA A 323 -8.49 -5.00 -18.60
CA ALA A 323 -7.61 -4.81 -19.74
C ALA A 323 -8.18 -5.46 -21.01
N CYS A 324 -8.67 -6.69 -20.91
CA CYS A 324 -9.31 -7.42 -22.02
C CYS A 324 -10.64 -6.79 -22.51
N ALA A 325 -11.11 -5.71 -21.89
CA ALA A 325 -12.31 -4.97 -22.27
C ALA A 325 -12.06 -3.48 -22.51
N LEU A 326 -11.14 -2.85 -21.77
CA LEU A 326 -10.90 -1.41 -21.73
C LEU A 326 -9.49 -1.01 -22.19
N SER A 327 -8.70 -1.97 -22.66
CA SER A 327 -7.36 -1.84 -23.23
C SER A 327 -6.27 -1.51 -22.22
N SER A 328 -6.07 -0.25 -21.84
CA SER A 328 -5.00 0.17 -20.94
C SER A 328 -5.56 0.52 -19.57
N VAL A 329 -5.23 -0.26 -18.57
CA VAL A 329 -5.74 -0.10 -17.20
C VAL A 329 -4.59 -0.20 -16.19
N TYR A 330 -4.80 0.24 -14.96
CA TYR A 330 -3.88 -0.01 -13.86
C TYR A 330 -4.62 -0.09 -12.53
N THR A 331 -4.07 -0.84 -11.61
CA THR A 331 -4.45 -0.79 -10.20
C THR A 331 -3.29 -0.26 -9.34
N PHE A 332 -3.59 0.38 -8.23
CA PHE A 332 -2.61 0.83 -7.26
C PHE A 332 -3.21 0.65 -5.87
N GLY A 333 -2.82 -0.39 -5.19
CA GLY A 333 -3.43 -0.80 -3.95
C GLY A 333 -2.53 -1.64 -3.05
N PRO A 334 -3.00 -1.95 -1.83
CA PRO A 334 -2.29 -2.81 -0.90
C PRO A 334 -2.34 -4.26 -1.35
N THR A 335 -1.22 -4.96 -1.12
CA THR A 335 -1.03 -6.39 -1.33
C THR A 335 -0.44 -7.01 -0.08
N PHE A 336 -0.64 -8.32 0.11
CA PHE A 336 -0.35 -9.00 1.37
C PHE A 336 0.36 -10.33 1.10
N ARG A 337 1.46 -10.58 1.82
CA ARG A 337 2.18 -11.86 1.76
C ARG A 337 2.50 -12.35 3.16
N ALA A 338 2.12 -13.59 3.46
CA ALA A 338 2.32 -14.21 4.78
C ALA A 338 3.71 -14.84 4.94
N GLU A 339 4.68 -14.41 4.13
CA GLU A 339 6.05 -14.88 4.17
C GLU A 339 6.69 -14.63 5.54
N ASN A 340 7.23 -15.67 6.17
CA ASN A 340 7.95 -15.53 7.43
C ASN A 340 9.38 -15.03 7.19
N SER A 341 9.51 -13.86 6.59
CA SER A 341 10.79 -13.22 6.25
C SER A 341 11.14 -12.09 7.20
N HIS A 342 12.33 -12.17 7.81
CA HIS A 342 12.87 -11.16 8.72
C HIS A 342 13.86 -10.19 8.05
N THR A 343 13.99 -10.23 6.73
CA THR A 343 14.90 -9.35 5.99
C THR A 343 14.46 -7.89 6.02
N THR A 344 15.36 -7.00 5.64
CA THR A 344 15.07 -5.55 5.53
C THR A 344 14.28 -5.17 4.28
N ARG A 345 13.93 -6.15 3.42
CA ARG A 345 13.31 -5.95 2.10
C ARG A 345 11.89 -6.50 1.99
N HIS A 346 11.36 -7.16 3.05
CA HIS A 346 10.04 -7.78 3.05
C HIS A 346 9.10 -7.12 4.07
N LEU A 347 7.87 -6.96 3.66
CA LEU A 347 6.72 -6.54 4.46
C LEU A 347 5.58 -7.51 4.22
N ALA A 348 4.75 -7.72 5.24
CA ALA A 348 3.53 -8.52 5.12
C ALA A 348 2.40 -7.76 4.42
N GLU A 349 2.43 -6.42 4.45
CA GLU A 349 1.54 -5.50 3.75
C GLU A 349 2.39 -4.44 3.04
N PHE A 350 2.21 -4.29 1.73
CA PHE A 350 2.90 -3.31 0.91
C PHE A 350 2.01 -2.88 -0.26
N TRP A 351 2.40 -1.86 -1.01
CA TRP A 351 1.62 -1.35 -2.11
C TRP A 351 2.23 -1.72 -3.45
N MET A 352 1.39 -2.14 -4.38
CA MET A 352 1.80 -2.42 -5.76
C MET A 352 1.09 -1.50 -6.74
N VAL A 353 1.82 -1.11 -7.77
CA VAL A 353 1.29 -0.44 -8.96
C VAL A 353 1.34 -1.46 -10.09
N GLU A 354 0.19 -1.82 -10.63
CA GLU A 354 0.05 -2.95 -11.56
C GLU A 354 -0.73 -2.50 -12.80
N PRO A 355 -0.04 -1.94 -13.84
CA PRO A 355 -0.63 -1.67 -15.13
C PRO A 355 -0.78 -2.95 -15.95
N GLU A 356 -1.79 -2.96 -16.85
CA GLU A 356 -2.04 -4.03 -17.80
C GLU A 356 -2.47 -3.42 -19.13
N ILE A 357 -1.87 -3.87 -20.23
CA ILE A 357 -1.97 -3.27 -21.55
C ILE A 357 -2.41 -4.33 -22.56
N ALA A 358 -3.61 -4.21 -23.11
CA ALA A 358 -4.06 -5.05 -24.20
C ALA A 358 -3.41 -4.62 -25.53
N PHE A 359 -3.27 -5.58 -26.45
CA PHE A 359 -2.57 -5.42 -27.73
C PHE A 359 -1.07 -5.12 -27.61
N ALA A 360 -0.46 -5.44 -26.47
CA ALA A 360 0.94 -5.25 -26.16
C ALA A 360 1.68 -6.58 -26.05
N ASP A 361 2.95 -6.56 -26.41
CA ASP A 361 3.90 -7.65 -26.22
C ASP A 361 4.91 -7.31 -25.11
N LEU A 362 5.92 -8.17 -24.94
CA LEU A 362 6.95 -7.96 -23.92
C LEU A 362 7.78 -6.68 -24.17
N GLU A 363 8.03 -6.31 -25.44
CA GLU A 363 8.79 -5.10 -25.77
C GLU A 363 8.03 -3.84 -25.37
N ASP A 364 6.73 -3.81 -25.59
CA ASP A 364 5.83 -2.71 -25.16
C ASP A 364 5.80 -2.60 -23.64
N ASP A 365 5.74 -3.73 -22.94
CA ASP A 365 5.74 -3.79 -21.47
C ASP A 365 7.05 -3.26 -20.88
N MET A 366 8.20 -3.73 -21.41
CA MET A 366 9.53 -3.21 -21.04
C MET A 366 9.65 -1.71 -21.27
N LYS A 367 9.11 -1.20 -22.38
CA LYS A 367 9.10 0.23 -22.70
C LYS A 367 8.27 1.03 -21.72
N CYS A 368 7.07 0.56 -21.38
CA CYS A 368 6.20 1.20 -20.41
C CYS A 368 6.85 1.24 -19.01
N ALA A 369 7.45 0.14 -18.57
CA ALA A 369 8.16 0.06 -17.29
C ALA A 369 9.35 1.04 -17.22
N GLU A 370 10.17 1.12 -18.28
CA GLU A 370 11.28 2.07 -18.39
C GLU A 370 10.79 3.51 -18.31
N ASP A 371 9.81 3.88 -19.13
CA ASP A 371 9.26 5.24 -19.18
C ASP A 371 8.64 5.65 -17.83
N TYR A 372 7.95 4.72 -17.17
CA TYR A 372 7.35 4.96 -15.87
C TYR A 372 8.40 5.22 -14.78
N VAL A 373 9.43 4.39 -14.65
CA VAL A 373 10.50 4.60 -13.65
C VAL A 373 11.26 5.90 -13.93
N ARG A 374 11.57 6.20 -15.18
CA ARG A 374 12.21 7.47 -15.57
C ARG A 374 11.35 8.67 -15.21
N PHE A 375 10.05 8.59 -15.45
CA PHE A 375 9.10 9.64 -15.07
C PHE A 375 9.06 9.86 -13.56
N LEU A 376 9.02 8.80 -12.74
CA LEU A 376 9.04 8.91 -11.29
C LEU A 376 10.32 9.59 -10.79
N CYS A 377 11.48 9.24 -11.35
CA CYS A 377 12.76 9.87 -11.00
C CYS A 377 12.76 11.36 -11.36
N GLN A 378 12.33 11.71 -12.57
CA GLN A 378 12.23 13.11 -12.99
C GLN A 378 11.24 13.90 -12.12
N TRP A 379 10.09 13.29 -11.77
CA TRP A 379 9.10 13.92 -10.90
C TRP A 379 9.67 14.32 -9.53
N LEU A 380 10.49 13.46 -8.93
CA LEU A 380 11.13 13.76 -7.65
C LEU A 380 12.15 14.90 -7.77
N LEU A 381 12.92 14.94 -8.85
CA LEU A 381 13.86 16.04 -9.12
C LEU A 381 13.15 17.39 -9.27
N ASP A 382 11.99 17.39 -9.93
CA ASP A 382 11.24 18.61 -10.20
C ASP A 382 10.40 19.10 -9.01
N ASN A 383 9.82 18.16 -8.22
CA ASN A 383 8.79 18.48 -7.25
C ASN A 383 9.19 18.24 -5.78
N CYS A 384 10.29 17.53 -5.51
CA CYS A 384 10.70 17.13 -4.15
C CYS A 384 12.14 17.53 -3.81
N HIS A 385 12.65 18.59 -4.44
CA HIS A 385 14.06 18.95 -4.37
C HIS A 385 14.59 19.12 -2.94
N ASP A 386 13.86 19.77 -2.04
CA ASP A 386 14.29 19.99 -0.66
C ASP A 386 14.35 18.69 0.15
N ASP A 387 13.35 17.83 -0.01
CA ASP A 387 13.32 16.52 0.64
C ASP A 387 14.42 15.62 0.10
N MET A 388 14.63 15.61 -1.22
CA MET A 388 15.70 14.83 -1.84
C MET A 388 17.09 15.33 -1.44
N ARG A 389 17.31 16.65 -1.32
CA ARG A 389 18.54 17.21 -0.75
C ARG A 389 18.75 16.77 0.70
N PHE A 390 17.69 16.77 1.50
CA PHE A 390 17.76 16.30 2.88
C PHE A 390 18.15 14.82 2.91
N MET A 391 17.51 13.96 2.14
CA MET A 391 17.81 12.52 2.08
C MET A 391 19.23 12.25 1.58
N THR A 392 19.67 12.96 0.53
CA THR A 392 21.05 12.87 0.01
C THR A 392 22.09 13.22 1.08
N LYS A 393 21.81 14.24 1.87
CA LYS A 393 22.73 14.64 2.96
C LYS A 393 22.78 13.62 4.10
N MET A 394 21.64 13.01 4.43
CA MET A 394 21.49 12.20 5.65
C MET A 394 21.75 10.71 5.43
N PHE A 395 21.43 10.17 4.24
CA PHE A 395 21.43 8.73 3.97
C PHE A 395 22.34 8.35 2.81
N ASP A 396 22.08 8.84 1.62
CA ASP A 396 22.82 8.43 0.43
C ASP A 396 23.25 9.64 -0.41
N LYS A 397 24.53 9.96 -0.33
CA LYS A 397 25.14 11.11 -1.02
C LYS A 397 25.00 11.06 -2.54
N THR A 398 24.71 9.90 -3.11
CA THR A 398 24.55 9.69 -4.56
C THR A 398 23.10 9.72 -5.03
N ALA A 399 22.13 9.86 -4.11
CA ALA A 399 20.71 9.71 -4.44
C ALA A 399 20.24 10.66 -5.55
N LEU A 400 20.59 11.95 -5.49
CA LEU A 400 20.20 12.91 -6.54
C LEU A 400 20.85 12.60 -7.90
N ASP A 401 22.14 12.25 -7.92
CA ASP A 401 22.87 11.91 -9.14
C ASP A 401 22.31 10.61 -9.75
N ARG A 402 21.98 9.64 -8.92
CA ARG A 402 21.33 8.39 -9.34
C ARG A 402 19.97 8.64 -9.98
N LEU A 403 19.10 9.46 -9.35
CA LEU A 403 17.81 9.82 -9.96
C LEU A 403 17.97 10.54 -11.29
N ALA A 404 18.90 11.50 -11.39
CA ALA A 404 19.18 12.22 -12.62
C ALA A 404 19.70 11.28 -13.73
N HIS A 405 20.59 10.35 -13.38
CA HIS A 405 21.09 9.35 -14.31
C HIS A 405 19.96 8.47 -14.83
N VAL A 406 19.12 7.92 -13.95
CA VAL A 406 18.00 7.05 -14.35
C VAL A 406 16.96 7.81 -15.17
N ALA A 407 16.64 9.06 -14.83
CA ALA A 407 15.68 9.87 -15.57
C ALA A 407 16.14 10.15 -17.02
N SER A 408 17.46 10.26 -17.26
CA SER A 408 18.02 10.68 -18.55
C SER A 408 18.60 9.54 -19.42
N SER A 409 18.88 8.37 -18.83
CA SER A 409 19.56 7.27 -19.52
C SER A 409 18.59 6.16 -19.94
N PRO A 410 18.82 5.51 -21.10
CA PRO A 410 18.07 4.30 -21.44
C PRO A 410 18.49 3.15 -20.52
N PHE A 411 17.56 2.20 -20.29
CA PHE A 411 17.85 1.00 -19.53
C PHE A 411 18.58 -0.02 -20.40
N ALA A 412 19.54 -0.73 -19.82
CA ALA A 412 20.14 -1.87 -20.49
C ALA A 412 19.12 -3.02 -20.57
N ARG A 413 19.21 -3.84 -21.62
CA ARG A 413 18.36 -5.03 -21.78
C ARG A 413 19.25 -6.24 -21.99
N VAL A 414 18.96 -7.32 -21.29
CA VAL A 414 19.74 -8.56 -21.36
C VAL A 414 18.82 -9.75 -21.13
N THR A 415 18.96 -10.81 -21.89
CA THR A 415 18.22 -12.05 -21.63
C THR A 415 18.70 -12.69 -20.33
N TYR A 416 17.83 -13.48 -19.69
CA TYR A 416 18.23 -14.24 -18.50
C TYR A 416 19.44 -15.15 -18.77
N THR A 417 19.49 -15.80 -19.93
CA THR A 417 20.61 -16.67 -20.31
C THR A 417 21.93 -15.88 -20.38
N GLU A 418 21.93 -14.75 -21.06
CA GLU A 418 23.11 -13.86 -21.12
C GLU A 418 23.48 -13.30 -19.73
N ALA A 419 22.48 -12.98 -18.90
CA ALA A 419 22.74 -12.52 -17.53
C ALA A 419 23.46 -13.59 -16.69
N ILE A 420 23.07 -14.86 -16.79
CA ILE A 420 23.77 -15.99 -16.15
C ILE A 420 25.20 -16.11 -16.69
N GLU A 421 25.41 -16.00 -18.00
CA GLU A 421 26.77 -16.03 -18.63
C GLU A 421 27.64 -14.91 -18.07
N LEU A 422 27.12 -13.67 -17.97
CA LEU A 422 27.83 -12.52 -17.41
C LEU A 422 28.23 -12.73 -15.94
N LEU A 423 27.33 -13.31 -15.13
CA LEU A 423 27.62 -13.66 -13.74
C LEU A 423 28.68 -14.75 -13.63
N GLN A 424 28.62 -15.79 -14.48
CA GLN A 424 29.64 -16.84 -14.55
C GLN A 424 31.00 -16.31 -14.99
N GLU A 425 31.04 -15.37 -15.95
CA GLU A 425 32.26 -14.68 -16.33
C GLU A 425 32.84 -13.85 -15.18
N ALA A 426 31.99 -13.20 -14.40
CA ALA A 426 32.43 -12.47 -13.21
C ALA A 426 33.11 -13.40 -12.20
N ILE A 427 32.56 -14.61 -11.99
CA ILE A 427 33.17 -15.63 -11.13
C ILE A 427 34.55 -16.04 -11.67
N LYS A 428 34.69 -16.28 -12.99
CA LYS A 428 35.98 -16.60 -13.60
C LYS A 428 37.00 -15.47 -13.42
N LYS A 429 36.54 -14.20 -13.32
CA LYS A 429 37.38 -13.01 -13.07
C LYS A 429 37.65 -12.78 -11.56
N GLY A 430 37.23 -13.70 -10.69
CA GLY A 430 37.49 -13.66 -9.24
C GLY A 430 36.40 -13.06 -8.36
N LYS A 431 35.24 -12.68 -8.93
CA LYS A 431 34.08 -12.28 -8.11
C LYS A 431 33.55 -13.50 -7.37
N LYS A 432 33.21 -13.32 -6.10
CA LYS A 432 32.56 -14.35 -5.28
C LYS A 432 31.12 -13.92 -5.02
N PHE A 433 30.20 -14.85 -5.19
CA PHE A 433 28.80 -14.76 -4.78
C PHE A 433 28.55 -15.78 -3.66
N GLU A 434 27.61 -15.49 -2.78
CA GLU A 434 27.19 -16.40 -1.71
C GLU A 434 26.26 -17.50 -2.28
N ASN A 435 25.43 -17.15 -3.26
CA ASN A 435 24.52 -18.06 -3.92
C ASN A 435 25.12 -18.61 -5.23
N ALA A 436 24.74 -19.83 -5.58
CA ALA A 436 25.18 -20.47 -6.84
C ALA A 436 24.71 -19.66 -8.06
N VAL A 437 25.48 -19.73 -9.15
CA VAL A 437 25.16 -19.11 -10.44
C VAL A 437 25.09 -20.21 -11.51
N GLU A 438 23.88 -20.67 -11.77
CA GLU A 438 23.60 -21.68 -12.80
C GLU A 438 22.28 -21.36 -13.50
N TRP A 439 22.07 -21.89 -14.71
CA TRP A 439 20.84 -21.64 -15.44
C TRP A 439 19.66 -22.36 -14.78
N GLY A 440 18.54 -21.66 -14.60
CA GLY A 440 17.32 -22.20 -13.98
C GLY A 440 17.14 -21.79 -12.52
N ILE A 441 18.08 -21.05 -11.93
CA ILE A 441 17.91 -20.48 -10.58
C ILE A 441 17.08 -19.19 -10.61
N ASP A 442 16.44 -18.88 -9.51
CA ASP A 442 15.98 -17.51 -9.25
C ASP A 442 17.17 -16.61 -8.89
N LEU A 443 17.26 -15.41 -9.49
CA LEU A 443 18.38 -14.51 -9.25
C LEU A 443 18.34 -13.98 -7.82
N ALA A 444 19.36 -14.29 -7.02
CA ALA A 444 19.49 -13.70 -5.69
C ALA A 444 19.79 -12.20 -5.81
N SER A 445 19.41 -11.43 -4.79
CA SER A 445 19.63 -9.96 -4.73
C SER A 445 21.07 -9.53 -4.99
N GLU A 446 22.08 -10.35 -4.67
CA GLU A 446 23.48 -10.07 -4.94
C GLU A 446 23.80 -10.16 -6.44
N HIS A 447 23.13 -11.07 -7.19
CA HIS A 447 23.23 -11.20 -8.63
C HIS A 447 22.61 -10.00 -9.34
N GLU A 448 21.40 -9.63 -8.95
CA GLU A 448 20.65 -8.48 -9.46
C GLU A 448 21.45 -7.17 -9.29
N ARG A 449 21.95 -6.95 -8.08
CA ARG A 449 22.75 -5.77 -7.77
C ARG A 449 24.06 -5.75 -8.52
N TYR A 450 24.73 -6.90 -8.69
CA TYR A 450 25.95 -6.98 -9.49
C TYR A 450 25.68 -6.55 -10.93
N LEU A 451 24.62 -7.02 -11.56
CA LEU A 451 24.23 -6.64 -12.91
C LEU A 451 23.98 -5.13 -13.01
N ALA A 452 23.11 -4.57 -12.14
CA ALA A 452 22.73 -3.17 -12.21
C ALA A 452 23.84 -2.19 -11.76
N GLU A 453 24.60 -2.53 -10.69
CA GLU A 453 25.56 -1.60 -10.07
C GLU A 453 26.98 -1.73 -10.65
N THR A 454 27.41 -2.95 -10.97
CA THR A 454 28.80 -3.22 -11.31
C THR A 454 29.01 -3.41 -12.80
N HIS A 455 28.18 -4.23 -13.42
CA HIS A 455 28.32 -4.58 -14.84
C HIS A 455 27.79 -3.48 -15.75
N PHE A 456 26.47 -3.21 -15.70
CA PHE A 456 25.84 -2.22 -16.56
C PHE A 456 25.94 -0.78 -16.04
N LYS A 457 26.00 -0.60 -14.73
CA LYS A 457 26.03 0.71 -14.02
C LYS A 457 24.84 1.62 -14.36
N THR A 458 23.73 1.01 -14.73
CA THR A 458 22.45 1.63 -15.07
C THR A 458 21.34 0.64 -14.73
N PRO A 459 20.06 1.04 -14.66
CA PRO A 459 18.97 0.07 -14.58
C PRO A 459 19.06 -0.91 -15.74
N VAL A 460 18.77 -2.18 -15.47
CA VAL A 460 18.81 -3.26 -16.46
C VAL A 460 17.50 -4.04 -16.41
N ILE A 461 16.97 -4.34 -17.58
CA ILE A 461 15.81 -5.22 -17.74
C ILE A 461 16.35 -6.60 -18.14
N VAL A 462 16.19 -7.56 -17.23
CA VAL A 462 16.47 -8.97 -17.50
C VAL A 462 15.18 -9.61 -17.98
N TYR A 463 15.18 -10.35 -19.10
CA TYR A 463 13.97 -10.88 -19.69
C TYR A 463 14.15 -12.30 -20.23
N ASN A 464 13.04 -12.98 -20.57
CA ASN A 464 13.00 -14.37 -21.03
C ASN A 464 13.57 -15.36 -19.99
N TYR A 465 12.89 -15.42 -18.85
CA TYR A 465 13.25 -16.31 -17.74
C TYR A 465 12.86 -17.78 -17.99
N PRO A 466 13.53 -18.74 -17.34
CA PRO A 466 13.09 -20.15 -17.35
C PRO A 466 11.65 -20.31 -16.85
N LYS A 467 10.85 -21.13 -17.54
CA LYS A 467 9.43 -21.32 -17.21
C LYS A 467 9.18 -21.97 -15.86
N GLU A 468 10.16 -22.72 -15.35
CA GLU A 468 10.06 -23.48 -14.09
C GLU A 468 10.06 -22.58 -12.85
N ILE A 469 10.63 -21.37 -12.95
CA ILE A 469 10.74 -20.43 -11.84
C ILE A 469 9.77 -19.25 -11.96
N LYS A 470 8.87 -19.26 -12.93
CA LYS A 470 7.92 -18.15 -13.17
C LYS A 470 6.48 -18.67 -13.21
N ALA A 471 5.51 -17.78 -12.92
CA ALA A 471 4.10 -18.09 -12.75
C ALA A 471 3.42 -18.67 -14.01
N PHE A 472 2.30 -19.38 -13.80
CA PHE A 472 1.55 -20.10 -14.83
C PHE A 472 1.02 -19.23 -15.97
N TYR A 473 0.71 -17.98 -15.69
CA TYR A 473 0.08 -17.05 -16.62
C TYR A 473 1.04 -16.37 -17.60
N MET A 474 2.33 -16.55 -17.43
CA MET A 474 3.34 -15.92 -18.28
C MET A 474 3.45 -16.64 -19.63
N ARG A 475 3.51 -15.88 -20.74
CA ARG A 475 3.53 -16.41 -22.10
C ARG A 475 4.75 -17.30 -22.35
N LEU A 476 4.49 -18.55 -22.71
CA LEU A 476 5.55 -19.50 -23.10
C LEU A 476 6.16 -19.09 -24.43
N ASN A 477 7.47 -18.90 -24.47
CA ASN A 477 8.20 -18.60 -25.70
C ASN A 477 8.27 -19.82 -26.65
N ASP A 478 8.59 -19.58 -27.91
CA ASP A 478 8.60 -20.62 -28.93
C ASP A 478 9.70 -21.69 -28.72
N ASP A 479 10.68 -21.40 -27.87
CA ASP A 479 11.71 -22.36 -27.43
C ASP A 479 11.15 -23.45 -26.48
N GLY A 480 9.96 -23.24 -25.95
CA GLY A 480 9.31 -24.13 -24.99
C GLY A 480 10.00 -24.25 -23.62
N LYS A 481 11.03 -23.45 -23.36
CA LYS A 481 11.87 -23.47 -22.14
C LYS A 481 11.78 -22.18 -21.34
N THR A 482 11.59 -21.06 -22.02
CA THR A 482 11.52 -19.75 -21.39
C THR A 482 10.12 -19.15 -21.51
N VAL A 483 9.83 -18.17 -20.67
CA VAL A 483 8.61 -17.36 -20.70
C VAL A 483 8.96 -15.89 -20.94
N ALA A 484 8.05 -15.15 -21.55
CA ALA A 484 8.18 -13.73 -21.85
C ALA A 484 7.97 -12.89 -20.56
N ALA A 485 8.80 -13.16 -19.55
CA ALA A 485 8.89 -12.42 -18.29
C ALA A 485 9.98 -11.37 -18.35
N MET A 486 9.86 -10.34 -17.53
CA MET A 486 10.88 -9.32 -17.33
C MET A 486 10.98 -8.92 -15.85
N ASP A 487 12.21 -8.60 -15.41
CA ASP A 487 12.44 -7.93 -14.13
C ASP A 487 13.29 -6.68 -14.37
N VAL A 488 12.87 -5.53 -13.85
CA VAL A 488 13.64 -4.29 -13.89
C VAL A 488 14.48 -4.19 -12.64
N LEU A 489 15.77 -4.28 -12.79
CA LEU A 489 16.76 -4.22 -11.72
C LEU A 489 17.35 -2.82 -11.62
N VAL A 490 17.41 -2.25 -10.43
CA VAL A 490 17.97 -0.92 -10.18
C VAL A 490 19.11 -0.96 -9.15
N PRO A 491 20.09 -0.06 -9.24
CA PRO A 491 21.17 0.04 -8.25
C PRO A 491 20.65 0.25 -6.83
N GLY A 492 21.28 -0.40 -5.86
CA GLY A 492 20.95 -0.27 -4.42
C GLY A 492 19.79 -1.14 -3.95
N VAL A 493 18.85 -1.49 -4.83
CA VAL A 493 17.66 -2.26 -4.48
C VAL A 493 17.65 -3.66 -5.11
N GLY A 494 18.02 -3.83 -6.37
CA GLY A 494 17.79 -5.03 -7.17
C GLY A 494 16.45 -4.93 -7.89
N GLU A 495 15.63 -5.97 -7.86
CA GLU A 495 14.32 -6.00 -8.50
C GLU A 495 13.41 -4.88 -7.96
N LEU A 496 12.96 -4.01 -8.87
CA LEU A 496 11.99 -2.94 -8.63
C LEU A 496 10.63 -3.26 -9.25
N ILE A 497 10.65 -3.86 -10.43
CA ILE A 497 9.48 -4.25 -11.21
C ILE A 497 9.66 -5.70 -11.66
N GLY A 498 8.59 -6.49 -11.54
CA GLY A 498 8.43 -7.78 -12.20
C GLY A 498 7.23 -7.74 -13.14
N GLY A 499 7.36 -8.27 -14.36
CA GLY A 499 6.30 -8.22 -15.35
C GLY A 499 6.39 -9.34 -16.37
N SER A 500 5.40 -9.42 -17.26
CA SER A 500 5.41 -10.36 -18.38
C SER A 500 4.37 -10.03 -19.44
N GLN A 501 4.57 -10.51 -20.63
CA GLN A 501 3.47 -10.78 -21.54
C GLN A 501 2.67 -11.96 -21.00
N ARG A 502 1.33 -11.89 -21.08
CA ARG A 502 0.43 -12.92 -20.55
C ARG A 502 0.17 -13.99 -21.60
N GLU A 503 -0.06 -15.22 -21.15
CA GLU A 503 -0.39 -16.33 -22.05
C GLU A 503 -1.81 -16.14 -22.62
N GLU A 504 -1.92 -15.85 -23.89
CA GLU A 504 -3.15 -15.64 -24.61
C GLU A 504 -3.74 -16.91 -25.23
N ARG A 505 -2.93 -18.00 -25.30
CA ARG A 505 -3.33 -19.27 -25.90
C ARG A 505 -3.99 -20.18 -24.87
N TYR A 506 -5.29 -20.44 -25.05
CA TYR A 506 -6.10 -21.23 -24.11
C TYR A 506 -5.48 -22.59 -23.73
N ASP A 507 -5.11 -23.40 -24.75
CA ASP A 507 -4.59 -24.74 -24.52
C ASP A 507 -3.23 -24.75 -23.80
N VAL A 508 -2.39 -23.76 -24.07
CA VAL A 508 -1.11 -23.60 -23.39
C VAL A 508 -1.31 -23.19 -21.94
N LEU A 509 -2.23 -22.28 -21.67
CA LEU A 509 -2.55 -21.84 -20.29
C LEU A 509 -3.13 -22.97 -19.46
N VAL A 510 -4.05 -23.79 -20.01
CA VAL A 510 -4.58 -24.98 -19.34
C VAL A 510 -3.45 -25.95 -18.99
N LYS A 511 -2.55 -26.22 -19.92
CA LYS A 511 -1.40 -27.10 -19.68
C LYS A 511 -0.47 -26.54 -18.59
N ARG A 512 -0.26 -25.21 -18.54
CA ARG A 512 0.56 -24.59 -17.48
C ARG A 512 -0.07 -24.73 -16.10
N LEU A 513 -1.39 -24.59 -15.98
CA LEU A 513 -2.12 -24.87 -14.72
C LEU A 513 -1.92 -26.31 -14.26
N GLU A 514 -2.01 -27.28 -15.19
CA GLU A 514 -1.78 -28.70 -14.91
C GLU A 514 -0.32 -28.97 -14.48
N GLU A 515 0.66 -28.39 -15.19
CA GLU A 515 2.10 -28.52 -14.86
C GLU A 515 2.45 -28.00 -13.45
N MET A 516 1.69 -27.00 -12.95
CA MET A 516 1.91 -26.40 -11.63
C MET A 516 0.95 -26.94 -10.55
N ASP A 517 0.18 -28.00 -10.85
CA ASP A 517 -0.80 -28.62 -9.93
C ASP A 517 -1.83 -27.62 -9.36
N LEU A 518 -2.25 -26.66 -10.17
CA LEU A 518 -3.23 -25.64 -9.80
C LEU A 518 -4.64 -26.11 -10.17
N PRO A 519 -5.62 -26.05 -9.24
CA PRO A 519 -6.98 -26.53 -9.48
C PRO A 519 -7.69 -25.63 -10.50
N ARG A 520 -7.97 -26.19 -11.67
CA ARG A 520 -8.56 -25.48 -12.82
C ARG A 520 -9.86 -24.76 -12.48
N GLU A 521 -10.68 -25.34 -11.61
CA GLU A 521 -11.99 -24.81 -11.21
C GLU A 521 -11.90 -23.41 -10.59
N LEU A 522 -10.78 -23.07 -9.97
CA LEU A 522 -10.55 -21.75 -9.40
C LEU A 522 -10.22 -20.71 -10.47
N TYR A 523 -9.79 -21.13 -11.66
CA TYR A 523 -9.31 -20.25 -12.75
C TYR A 523 -10.20 -20.30 -14.00
N GLU A 524 -11.37 -20.97 -13.97
CA GLU A 524 -12.26 -21.04 -15.15
C GLU A 524 -12.64 -19.65 -15.67
N TRP A 525 -12.96 -18.70 -14.79
CA TRP A 525 -13.24 -17.32 -15.18
C TRP A 525 -12.06 -16.62 -15.86
N TYR A 526 -10.84 -16.97 -15.49
CA TYR A 526 -9.60 -16.43 -16.08
C TYR A 526 -9.34 -17.08 -17.46
N LEU A 527 -9.59 -18.39 -17.57
CA LEU A 527 -9.56 -19.12 -18.84
C LEU A 527 -10.59 -18.60 -19.83
N ASP A 528 -11.75 -18.13 -19.39
CA ASP A 528 -12.79 -17.55 -20.23
C ASP A 528 -12.30 -16.30 -20.99
N LEU A 529 -11.35 -15.53 -20.45
CA LEU A 529 -10.72 -14.41 -21.16
C LEU A 529 -9.97 -14.87 -22.43
N ARG A 530 -9.49 -16.13 -22.46
CA ARG A 530 -8.80 -16.73 -23.61
C ARG A 530 -9.77 -17.40 -24.58
N LYS A 531 -10.95 -17.71 -24.11
CA LYS A 531 -12.00 -18.40 -24.86
C LYS A 531 -12.91 -17.42 -25.63
N TYR A 532 -13.16 -16.28 -25.02
CA TYR A 532 -14.13 -15.29 -25.53
C TYR A 532 -13.42 -14.01 -25.97
N GLY A 533 -12.75 -14.05 -27.13
CA GLY A 533 -12.12 -12.89 -27.72
C GLY A 533 -10.76 -12.58 -27.09
N THR A 534 -9.89 -13.57 -27.08
CA THR A 534 -8.52 -13.42 -26.56
C THR A 534 -7.75 -12.29 -27.24
N VAL A 535 -6.86 -11.64 -26.52
CA VAL A 535 -5.99 -10.58 -26.99
C VAL A 535 -4.60 -10.75 -26.38
N PRO A 536 -3.51 -10.54 -27.15
CA PRO A 536 -2.19 -10.38 -26.55
C PRO A 536 -2.21 -9.20 -25.59
N HIS A 537 -1.73 -9.40 -24.36
CA HIS A 537 -1.64 -8.35 -23.36
C HIS A 537 -0.46 -8.59 -22.46
N ALA A 538 0.03 -7.54 -21.84
CA ALA A 538 1.23 -7.54 -21.01
C ALA A 538 1.08 -6.53 -19.88
N GLY A 539 1.80 -6.76 -18.79
CA GLY A 539 1.76 -5.87 -17.65
C GLY A 539 2.81 -6.23 -16.60
N PHE A 540 2.95 -5.33 -15.63
CA PHE A 540 3.97 -5.47 -14.60
C PHE A 540 3.46 -5.05 -13.22
N GLY A 541 4.19 -5.42 -12.18
CA GLY A 541 4.00 -4.95 -10.81
C GLY A 541 5.22 -4.17 -10.34
N LEU A 542 5.04 -2.91 -9.92
CA LEU A 542 6.06 -2.13 -9.23
C LEU A 542 5.82 -2.16 -7.72
N GLY A 543 6.81 -2.64 -6.95
CA GLY A 543 6.82 -2.55 -5.50
C GLY A 543 7.03 -1.11 -5.03
N PHE A 544 5.98 -0.45 -4.55
CA PHE A 544 6.00 0.98 -4.29
C PHE A 544 6.99 1.36 -3.17
N GLU A 545 7.10 0.56 -2.13
CA GLU A 545 8.09 0.76 -1.06
C GLU A 545 9.52 0.56 -1.56
N ARG A 546 9.76 -0.37 -2.50
CA ARG A 546 11.09 -0.54 -3.14
C ARG A 546 11.48 0.71 -3.94
N MET A 547 10.53 1.36 -4.63
CA MET A 547 10.78 2.65 -5.29
C MET A 547 11.18 3.75 -4.31
N ILE A 548 10.57 3.76 -3.11
CA ILE A 548 10.93 4.72 -2.05
C ILE A 548 12.34 4.43 -1.52
N LEU A 549 12.71 3.17 -1.29
CA LEU A 549 14.09 2.81 -0.92
C LEU A 549 15.09 3.27 -1.97
N PHE A 550 14.79 2.99 -3.24
CA PHE A 550 15.62 3.40 -4.37
C PHE A 550 15.82 4.92 -4.41
N ALA A 551 14.75 5.69 -4.22
CA ALA A 551 14.81 7.15 -4.25
C ALA A 551 15.54 7.76 -3.06
N THR A 552 15.32 7.23 -1.85
CA THR A 552 15.74 7.87 -0.59
C THR A 552 17.08 7.37 -0.05
N GLY A 553 17.52 6.18 -0.46
CA GLY A 553 18.71 5.53 0.10
C GLY A 553 18.50 4.99 1.51
N ILE A 554 17.27 4.79 1.96
CA ILE A 554 16.97 4.12 3.24
C ILE A 554 17.17 2.61 3.07
N ASP A 555 17.84 1.98 4.05
CA ASP A 555 18.21 0.57 4.00
C ASP A 555 17.08 -0.40 4.38
N ASN A 556 16.07 0.06 5.12
CA ASN A 556 15.03 -0.81 5.67
C ASN A 556 13.63 -0.38 5.17
N ILE A 557 12.95 -1.30 4.49
CA ILE A 557 11.62 -1.08 3.91
C ILE A 557 10.54 -0.71 4.94
N ARG A 558 10.74 -1.08 6.22
CA ARG A 558 9.84 -0.72 7.34
C ARG A 558 9.79 0.78 7.61
N ASP A 559 10.74 1.53 7.08
CA ASP A 559 10.81 2.99 7.21
C ASP A 559 10.29 3.73 5.97
N ALA A 560 9.99 3.00 4.89
CA ALA A 560 9.38 3.51 3.66
C ALA A 560 7.85 3.58 3.70
N ILE A 561 7.21 2.87 4.66
CA ILE A 561 5.76 2.82 4.84
C ILE A 561 5.37 3.39 6.21
N PRO A 562 4.24 4.13 6.33
CA PRO A 562 3.84 4.75 7.61
C PRO A 562 3.64 3.76 8.76
N PHE A 563 2.98 2.64 8.51
CA PHE A 563 2.62 1.62 9.49
C PHE A 563 3.03 0.23 8.97
N PRO A 564 4.32 -0.17 9.15
CA PRO A 564 4.82 -1.41 8.61
C PRO A 564 4.21 -2.64 9.28
N ARG A 565 3.85 -3.65 8.49
CA ARG A 565 3.42 -4.98 8.92
C ARG A 565 4.48 -6.00 8.56
N TYR A 566 4.95 -6.77 9.52
CA TYR A 566 5.98 -7.79 9.33
C TYR A 566 5.88 -8.86 10.44
N PRO A 567 6.53 -10.03 10.34
CA PRO A 567 6.41 -11.06 11.35
C PRO A 567 6.60 -10.57 12.77
N GLY A 568 5.62 -10.82 13.64
CA GLY A 568 5.61 -10.39 15.04
C GLY A 568 5.22 -8.92 15.28
N HIS A 569 4.82 -8.17 14.25
CA HIS A 569 4.47 -6.74 14.41
C HIS A 569 3.33 -6.30 13.50
N ALA A 570 2.23 -5.89 14.13
CA ALA A 570 1.04 -5.33 13.46
C ALA A 570 0.40 -4.16 14.25
N ASP A 571 1.16 -3.53 15.15
CA ASP A 571 0.66 -2.46 16.02
C ASP A 571 0.34 -1.17 15.26
N LEU A 572 -0.70 -0.44 15.72
CA LEU A 572 -1.36 0.75 15.16
C LEU A 572 -2.15 0.46 13.89
#